data_acc55b2f6b49feebcc8b4b5758622fdf
#
_entry.id   acc55b2f6b49feebcc8b4b5758622fdf
#
_cell.length_a   1.000
_cell.length_b   1.000
_cell.length_c   1.000
_cell.angle_alpha   90.00
_cell.angle_beta   90.00
_cell.angle_gamma   90.00
#
_symmetry.space_group_name_H-M   'P 1'
#
loop_
_entity.id
_entity.type
_entity.pdbx_description
1 polymer ?
#
loop_
_entity_poly.entity_id
_entity_poly.type
_entity_poly.pdbx_seq_one_letter_code
_entity_poly.pdbx_strand_id
1 'polypeptide(L)'
;MIRYRQFVAVGAVLLSAVGLTGCLKASGGGVLIGSKGSQHPGAIISVGFAMRCDDVGGVGIITGQFQFNDHTDHVVFHGVINSPVNGGIGNLTCEEGDALVNQTPLQSTLVTQGTYTPQPPTLGDGGAIQVAIQDGSGLADCGPGGDALAIQVTGGVYGSYAENVCLEHGNFTVFTE
;
A
#
# COMPACT_ATOMS: atom_id res chain seq x y z
N MET A 1 -25.01 41.97 58.89
CA MET A 1 -23.80 41.45 58.22
C MET A 1 -24.12 40.14 57.47
N ILE A 2 -24.36 40.22 56.20
CA ILE A 2 -24.72 39.06 55.34
C ILE A 2 -23.46 38.68 54.59
N ARG A 3 -22.95 37.44 54.83
CA ARG A 3 -21.79 36.91 54.13
C ARG A 3 -22.28 36.17 52.87
N TYR A 4 -21.96 36.72 51.71
CA TYR A 4 -22.12 36.06 50.41
C TYR A 4 -21.05 34.94 50.26
N ARG A 5 -21.50 33.68 50.14
CA ARG A 5 -20.67 32.58 49.70
C ARG A 5 -20.73 32.53 48.18
N GLN A 6 -19.61 32.83 47.56
CA GLN A 6 -19.41 32.61 46.11
C GLN A 6 -19.28 31.11 45.82
N PHE A 7 -20.20 30.57 45.09
CA PHE A 7 -20.07 29.23 44.48
C PHE A 7 -19.26 29.41 43.20
N VAL A 8 -18.02 28.88 43.18
CA VAL A 8 -17.22 28.73 41.98
C VAL A 8 -17.68 27.43 41.30
N ALA A 9 -18.41 27.55 40.22
CA ALA A 9 -18.75 26.44 39.36
C ALA A 9 -17.52 26.12 38.50
N VAL A 10 -16.87 25.02 38.80
CA VAL A 10 -15.82 24.45 37.96
C VAL A 10 -16.50 23.73 36.82
N GLY A 11 -16.56 24.39 35.68
CA GLY A 11 -16.99 23.77 34.42
C GLY A 11 -15.90 22.82 33.92
N ALA A 12 -16.15 21.54 34.07
CA ALA A 12 -15.31 20.51 33.41
C ALA A 12 -15.57 20.56 31.90
N VAL A 13 -14.62 21.15 31.16
CA VAL A 13 -14.58 21.04 29.69
C VAL A 13 -14.11 19.64 29.37
N LEU A 14 -15.06 18.77 29.02
CA LEU A 14 -14.77 17.51 28.37
C LEU A 14 -14.25 17.82 26.95
N LEU A 15 -12.94 17.89 26.79
CA LEU A 15 -12.31 17.77 25.48
C LEU A 15 -12.57 16.33 25.00
N SER A 16 -13.58 16.16 24.19
CA SER A 16 -13.71 15.00 23.33
C SER A 16 -12.51 15.04 22.39
N ALA A 17 -11.50 14.24 22.67
CA ALA A 17 -10.49 13.90 21.69
C ALA A 17 -11.23 13.15 20.56
N VAL A 18 -11.59 13.89 19.53
CA VAL A 18 -11.93 13.30 18.23
C VAL A 18 -10.62 12.65 17.78
N GLY A 19 -10.51 11.36 18.00
CA GLY A 19 -9.41 10.60 17.44
C GLY A 19 -9.46 10.79 15.93
N LEU A 20 -8.50 11.51 15.40
CA LEU A 20 -8.20 11.50 13.98
C LEU A 20 -7.75 10.06 13.70
N THR A 21 -8.68 9.22 13.28
CA THR A 21 -8.35 7.89 12.79
C THR A 21 -7.55 8.10 11.52
N GLY A 22 -6.23 7.98 11.63
CA GLY A 22 -5.35 8.01 10.48
C GLY A 22 -5.76 6.93 9.50
N CYS A 23 -6.00 7.28 8.25
CA CYS A 23 -6.25 6.32 7.21
C CYS A 23 -4.92 5.95 6.55
N LEU A 24 -4.54 4.68 6.63
CA LEU A 24 -3.40 4.18 5.86
C LEU A 24 -3.58 4.55 4.38
N LYS A 25 -2.65 5.28 3.84
CA LYS A 25 -2.58 5.62 2.42
C LYS A 25 -1.27 5.11 1.84
N ALA A 26 -1.32 4.64 0.61
CA ALA A 26 -0.13 4.36 -0.17
C ALA A 26 -0.28 4.97 -1.56
N SER A 27 0.70 5.71 -1.98
CA SER A 27 0.72 6.28 -3.31
C SER A 27 2.14 6.36 -3.83
N GLY A 28 2.26 6.34 -5.13
CA GLY A 28 3.57 6.47 -5.75
C GLY A 28 3.57 6.10 -7.21
N GLY A 29 4.73 6.21 -7.77
CA GLY A 29 4.98 5.81 -9.13
C GLY A 29 6.41 6.12 -9.53
N GLY A 30 6.84 5.47 -10.59
CA GLY A 30 8.18 5.67 -11.08
C GLY A 30 8.63 4.60 -12.05
N VAL A 31 9.89 4.63 -12.34
CA VAL A 31 10.59 3.62 -13.15
C VAL A 31 11.41 2.73 -12.22
N LEU A 32 11.19 1.44 -12.37
CA LEU A 32 11.85 0.41 -11.59
C LEU A 32 12.72 -0.46 -12.50
N ILE A 33 13.73 -1.05 -11.90
CA ILE A 33 14.61 -1.99 -12.59
C ILE A 33 14.52 -3.34 -11.90
N GLY A 34 14.39 -4.39 -12.69
CA GLY A 34 14.40 -5.76 -12.20
C GLY A 34 15.64 -6.06 -11.38
N SER A 35 15.49 -6.47 -10.14
CA SER A 35 16.60 -6.81 -9.26
C SER A 35 17.34 -8.06 -9.72
N LYS A 36 18.51 -8.32 -9.16
CA LYS A 36 19.27 -9.54 -9.50
C LYS A 36 18.55 -10.84 -9.14
N GLY A 37 17.61 -10.77 -8.18
CA GLY A 37 16.78 -11.90 -7.74
C GLY A 37 15.43 -12.00 -8.44
N SER A 38 15.12 -11.09 -9.36
CA SER A 38 13.87 -11.11 -10.14
C SER A 38 13.87 -12.20 -11.21
N GLN A 39 12.70 -12.51 -11.78
CA GLN A 39 12.61 -13.43 -12.93
C GLN A 39 13.29 -12.84 -14.17
N HIS A 40 13.24 -11.51 -14.32
CA HIS A 40 13.82 -10.78 -15.46
C HIS A 40 14.76 -9.68 -14.96
N PRO A 41 16.01 -10.03 -14.55
CA PRO A 41 16.97 -9.05 -14.07
C PRO A 41 17.26 -7.97 -15.11
N GLY A 42 17.11 -6.71 -14.71
CA GLY A 42 17.29 -5.57 -15.61
C GLY A 42 16.06 -5.19 -16.44
N ALA A 43 14.90 -5.84 -16.23
CA ALA A 43 13.64 -5.42 -16.84
C ALA A 43 13.33 -3.97 -16.46
N ILE A 44 12.87 -3.19 -17.44
CA ILE A 44 12.46 -1.80 -17.23
C ILE A 44 10.96 -1.77 -17.05
N ILE A 45 10.54 -1.36 -15.87
CA ILE A 45 9.14 -1.38 -15.45
C ILE A 45 8.71 0.02 -15.03
N SER A 46 7.53 0.45 -15.46
CA SER A 46 6.90 1.65 -14.91
C SER A 46 5.64 1.30 -14.14
N VAL A 47 5.46 1.94 -13.00
CA VAL A 47 4.30 1.73 -12.14
C VAL A 47 3.69 3.05 -11.70
N GLY A 48 2.41 2.99 -11.35
CA GLY A 48 1.70 4.06 -10.67
C GLY A 48 0.60 3.44 -9.80
N PHE A 49 0.44 3.92 -8.57
CA PHE A 49 -0.60 3.43 -7.69
C PHE A 49 -1.13 4.51 -6.75
N ALA A 50 -2.38 4.33 -6.36
CA ALA A 50 -3.02 5.10 -5.30
C ALA A 50 -3.98 4.17 -4.55
N MET A 51 -3.78 4.04 -3.26
CA MET A 51 -4.51 3.14 -2.37
C MET A 51 -4.88 3.87 -1.08
N ARG A 52 -5.99 3.48 -0.51
CA ARG A 52 -6.44 3.93 0.81
C ARG A 52 -7.00 2.76 1.59
N CYS A 53 -7.04 2.90 2.89
CA CYS A 53 -7.69 1.97 3.79
C CYS A 53 -8.97 2.60 4.35
N ASP A 54 -10.05 1.85 4.35
CA ASP A 54 -11.33 2.22 4.97
C ASP A 54 -11.78 1.09 5.90
N ASP A 55 -12.20 1.41 7.12
CA ASP A 55 -12.74 0.41 8.05
C ASP A 55 -14.18 0.03 7.66
N VAL A 56 -14.38 -1.24 7.35
CA VAL A 56 -15.67 -1.81 6.97
C VAL A 56 -16.04 -2.94 7.93
N GLY A 57 -17.02 -2.70 8.80
CA GLY A 57 -17.45 -3.72 9.77
C GLY A 57 -16.35 -4.10 10.78
N GLY A 58 -15.45 -3.18 11.11
CA GLY A 58 -14.33 -3.42 12.03
C GLY A 58 -13.11 -4.09 11.40
N VAL A 59 -13.08 -4.17 10.07
CA VAL A 59 -11.93 -4.69 9.32
C VAL A 59 -11.45 -3.60 8.37
N GLY A 60 -10.16 -3.32 8.38
CA GLY A 60 -9.53 -2.41 7.44
C GLY A 60 -9.45 -3.03 6.05
N ILE A 61 -10.04 -2.38 5.07
CA ILE A 61 -10.04 -2.78 3.67
C ILE A 61 -9.22 -1.79 2.86
N ILE A 62 -8.17 -2.28 2.23
CA ILE A 62 -7.37 -1.49 1.29
C ILE A 62 -8.06 -1.52 -0.06
N THR A 63 -8.38 -0.35 -0.60
CA THR A 63 -8.94 -0.17 -1.93
C THR A 63 -8.08 0.77 -2.74
N GLY A 64 -8.01 0.57 -4.06
CA GLY A 64 -7.24 1.45 -4.91
C GLY A 64 -7.01 0.95 -6.31
N GLN A 65 -6.11 1.62 -6.99
CA GLN A 65 -5.74 1.31 -8.37
C GLN A 65 -4.23 1.15 -8.48
N PHE A 66 -3.84 0.28 -9.38
CA PHE A 66 -2.45 -0.04 -9.68
C PHE A 66 -2.26 -0.13 -11.19
N GLN A 67 -1.30 0.59 -11.72
CA GLN A 67 -0.91 0.50 -13.12
C GLN A 67 0.47 -0.10 -13.23
N PHE A 68 0.64 -1.02 -14.15
CA PHE A 68 1.88 -1.75 -14.36
C PHE A 68 2.20 -1.84 -15.84
N ASN A 69 3.45 -1.56 -16.18
CA ASN A 69 3.94 -1.69 -17.55
C ASN A 69 5.40 -2.17 -17.52
N ASP A 70 5.60 -3.46 -17.81
CA ASP A 70 6.91 -4.00 -18.11
C ASP A 70 7.21 -3.80 -19.60
N HIS A 71 8.14 -2.90 -19.87
CA HIS A 71 8.56 -2.55 -21.22
C HIS A 71 9.42 -3.64 -21.87
N THR A 72 9.98 -4.53 -21.07
CA THR A 72 10.86 -5.61 -21.52
C THR A 72 10.05 -6.81 -21.98
N ASP A 73 9.11 -7.26 -21.17
CA ASP A 73 8.29 -8.44 -21.44
C ASP A 73 6.90 -8.12 -22.01
N HIS A 74 6.62 -6.84 -22.23
CA HIS A 74 5.34 -6.36 -22.75
C HIS A 74 4.14 -6.74 -21.90
N VAL A 75 4.32 -6.83 -20.58
CA VAL A 75 3.25 -7.08 -19.62
C VAL A 75 2.65 -5.74 -19.19
N VAL A 76 1.45 -5.45 -19.66
CA VAL A 76 0.77 -4.18 -19.37
C VAL A 76 -0.62 -4.45 -18.81
N PHE A 77 -0.92 -3.92 -17.62
CA PHE A 77 -2.24 -4.08 -17.04
C PHE A 77 -2.64 -2.94 -16.10
N HIS A 78 -3.95 -2.86 -15.88
CA HIS A 78 -4.57 -2.07 -14.84
C HIS A 78 -5.08 -3.00 -13.73
N GLY A 79 -4.64 -2.75 -12.50
CA GLY A 79 -5.05 -3.49 -11.32
C GLY A 79 -6.06 -2.72 -10.49
N VAL A 80 -7.02 -3.43 -9.92
CA VAL A 80 -7.95 -2.94 -8.91
C VAL A 80 -7.66 -3.67 -7.61
N ILE A 81 -7.23 -2.92 -6.62
CA ILE A 81 -6.91 -3.43 -5.29
C ILE A 81 -8.18 -3.42 -4.45
N ASN A 82 -8.44 -4.54 -3.80
CA ASN A 82 -9.51 -4.70 -2.82
C ASN A 82 -9.15 -5.87 -1.90
N SER A 83 -8.49 -5.60 -0.80
CA SER A 83 -8.08 -6.64 0.13
C SER A 83 -8.13 -6.15 1.58
N PRO A 84 -8.38 -7.05 2.52
CA PRO A 84 -8.14 -6.74 3.92
C PRO A 84 -6.68 -6.29 4.14
N VAL A 85 -6.47 -5.42 5.12
CA VAL A 85 -5.15 -5.05 5.59
C VAL A 85 -4.36 -6.31 5.94
N ASN A 86 -3.08 -6.35 5.60
CA ASN A 86 -2.19 -7.47 5.86
C ASN A 86 -2.68 -8.82 5.29
N GLY A 87 -3.36 -8.80 4.14
CA GLY A 87 -3.83 -10.02 3.47
C GLY A 87 -4.93 -10.79 4.21
N GLY A 88 -5.61 -10.16 5.18
CA GLY A 88 -6.70 -10.77 5.94
C GLY A 88 -6.24 -11.56 7.16
N ILE A 89 -4.98 -11.49 7.54
CA ILE A 89 -4.50 -12.12 8.76
C ILE A 89 -4.97 -11.27 9.94
N GLY A 90 -5.95 -11.75 10.71
CA GLY A 90 -6.30 -11.22 12.02
C GLY A 90 -7.39 -10.14 12.05
N ASN A 91 -8.16 -9.87 11.01
CA ASN A 91 -9.23 -8.84 11.02
C ASN A 91 -8.78 -7.49 11.60
N LEU A 92 -7.64 -7.00 11.17
CA LEU A 92 -7.08 -5.74 11.66
C LEU A 92 -7.90 -4.56 11.12
N THR A 93 -8.05 -3.52 11.94
CA THR A 93 -8.50 -2.19 11.48
C THR A 93 -7.43 -1.49 10.65
N CYS A 94 -7.76 -0.40 10.00
CA CYS A 94 -6.77 0.40 9.27
C CYS A 94 -5.67 0.93 10.19
N GLU A 95 -6.02 1.35 11.41
CA GLU A 95 -5.05 1.83 12.42
C GLU A 95 -4.11 0.72 12.90
N GLU A 96 -4.65 -0.47 13.18
CA GLU A 96 -3.84 -1.62 13.58
C GLU A 96 -2.94 -2.10 12.44
N GLY A 97 -3.46 -2.06 11.20
CA GLY A 97 -2.70 -2.39 10.00
C GLY A 97 -1.56 -1.42 9.75
N ASP A 98 -1.80 -0.14 9.98
CA ASP A 98 -0.78 0.90 9.89
C ASP A 98 0.32 0.69 10.93
N ALA A 99 -0.04 0.43 12.18
CA ALA A 99 0.93 0.14 13.23
C ALA A 99 1.83 -1.06 12.88
N LEU A 100 1.30 -2.07 12.16
CA LEU A 100 2.09 -3.20 11.66
C LEU A 100 3.01 -2.84 10.50
N VAL A 101 2.51 -2.06 9.54
CA VAL A 101 3.28 -1.61 8.37
C VAL A 101 4.46 -0.73 8.80
N ASN A 102 4.26 0.10 9.81
CA ASN A 102 5.23 1.09 10.30
C ASN A 102 6.04 0.62 11.53
N GLN A 103 6.13 -0.68 11.80
CA GLN A 103 6.85 -1.21 12.97
C GLN A 103 8.34 -0.87 13.04
N THR A 104 8.94 -0.55 11.90
CA THR A 104 10.34 -0.07 11.87
C THR A 104 10.38 1.28 11.17
N PRO A 105 11.03 2.30 11.77
CA PRO A 105 11.04 3.66 11.21
C PRO A 105 11.78 3.79 9.86
N LEU A 106 12.23 2.69 9.29
CA LEU A 106 12.98 2.65 8.04
C LEU A 106 12.36 1.74 6.97
N GLN A 107 11.24 1.05 7.27
CA GLN A 107 10.67 0.05 6.34
C GLN A 107 9.15 -0.03 6.50
N SER A 108 8.45 0.75 5.72
CA SER A 108 7.00 0.59 5.59
C SER A 108 6.69 -0.38 4.44
N THR A 109 6.21 -1.57 4.76
CA THR A 109 5.83 -2.57 3.76
C THR A 109 4.33 -2.79 3.77
N LEU A 110 3.67 -2.49 2.67
CA LEU A 110 2.26 -2.76 2.44
C LEU A 110 2.09 -3.95 1.51
N VAL A 111 1.45 -5.02 1.99
CA VAL A 111 1.06 -6.17 1.18
C VAL A 111 -0.43 -6.08 0.88
N THR A 112 -0.80 -6.16 -0.38
CA THR A 112 -2.18 -6.02 -0.85
C THR A 112 -2.48 -6.95 -2.02
N GLN A 113 -3.77 -7.20 -2.26
CA GLN A 113 -4.25 -8.11 -3.28
C GLN A 113 -5.36 -7.46 -4.10
N GLY A 114 -5.58 -7.96 -5.30
CA GLY A 114 -6.62 -7.47 -6.18
C GLY A 114 -6.76 -8.30 -7.45
N THR A 115 -7.39 -7.69 -8.42
CA THR A 115 -7.53 -8.28 -9.76
C THR A 115 -6.89 -7.36 -10.79
N TYR A 116 -6.52 -7.90 -11.94
CA TYR A 116 -5.99 -7.11 -13.04
C TYR A 116 -6.79 -7.32 -14.33
N THR A 117 -6.75 -6.31 -15.17
CA THR A 117 -7.23 -6.35 -16.55
C THR A 117 -6.08 -6.01 -17.48
N PRO A 118 -5.74 -6.87 -18.46
CA PRO A 118 -4.66 -6.62 -19.42
C PRO A 118 -4.94 -5.39 -20.28
N GLN A 119 -3.90 -4.75 -20.76
CA GLN A 119 -4.00 -3.60 -21.67
C GLN A 119 -3.30 -3.88 -23.00
N PRO A 120 -4.02 -3.86 -24.13
CA PRO A 120 -5.46 -3.63 -24.24
C PRO A 120 -6.28 -4.83 -23.72
N PRO A 121 -7.56 -4.63 -23.31
CA PRO A 121 -8.41 -5.74 -22.80
C PRO A 121 -8.65 -6.87 -23.80
N THR A 122 -8.42 -6.61 -25.06
CA THR A 122 -8.53 -7.61 -26.15
C THR A 122 -7.44 -8.69 -26.11
N LEU A 123 -6.41 -8.54 -25.28
CA LEU A 123 -5.38 -9.57 -25.12
C LEU A 123 -5.89 -10.84 -24.45
N GLY A 124 -6.98 -10.75 -23.66
CA GLY A 124 -7.63 -11.90 -23.03
C GLY A 124 -8.10 -11.59 -21.61
N ASP A 125 -8.34 -12.65 -20.86
CA ASP A 125 -8.85 -12.54 -19.50
C ASP A 125 -7.80 -12.00 -18.53
N GLY A 126 -8.25 -11.22 -17.54
CA GLY A 126 -7.48 -10.82 -16.37
C GLY A 126 -7.36 -11.95 -15.35
N GLY A 127 -6.70 -11.66 -14.25
CA GLY A 127 -6.49 -12.59 -13.14
C GLY A 127 -6.34 -11.90 -11.81
N ALA A 128 -5.73 -12.55 -10.85
CA ALA A 128 -5.42 -11.99 -9.54
C ALA A 128 -4.01 -11.40 -9.51
N ILE A 129 -3.84 -10.35 -8.71
CA ILE A 129 -2.53 -9.77 -8.39
C ILE A 129 -2.31 -9.74 -6.88
N GLN A 130 -1.07 -9.93 -6.49
CA GLN A 130 -0.57 -9.59 -5.17
C GLN A 130 0.59 -8.62 -5.33
N VAL A 131 0.58 -7.56 -4.54
CA VAL A 131 1.59 -6.49 -4.60
C VAL A 131 2.11 -6.23 -3.20
N ALA A 132 3.43 -6.19 -3.04
CA ALA A 132 4.08 -5.69 -1.85
C ALA A 132 4.86 -4.43 -2.22
N ILE A 133 4.56 -3.33 -1.53
CA ILE A 133 5.16 -2.01 -1.73
C ILE A 133 6.00 -1.72 -0.50
N GLN A 134 7.25 -1.34 -0.69
CA GLN A 134 8.17 -0.93 0.37
C GLN A 134 8.62 0.51 0.16
N ASP A 135 8.44 1.31 1.19
CA ASP A 135 8.94 2.68 1.30
C ASP A 135 10.14 2.68 2.24
N GLY A 136 11.29 3.14 1.77
CA GLY A 136 12.49 3.30 2.58
C GLY A 136 13.38 2.06 2.74
N SER A 137 13.31 1.14 1.83
CA SER A 137 14.17 -0.03 1.60
C SER A 137 14.21 -1.16 2.63
N GLY A 138 13.87 -2.28 2.15
CA GLY A 138 14.08 -3.54 2.81
C GLY A 138 14.60 -4.65 1.91
N LEU A 139 14.54 -4.52 0.61
CA LEU A 139 15.15 -5.51 -0.27
C LEU A 139 16.67 -5.27 -0.33
N ALA A 140 17.42 -6.28 0.09
CA ALA A 140 18.88 -6.23 0.15
C ALA A 140 19.53 -5.80 -1.18
N ASP A 141 18.83 -6.03 -2.29
CA ASP A 141 19.30 -5.71 -3.64
C ASP A 141 19.03 -4.27 -4.08
N CYS A 142 18.13 -3.53 -3.38
CA CYS A 142 17.79 -2.15 -3.74
C CYS A 142 18.68 -1.10 -3.06
N GLY A 143 19.59 -1.54 -2.20
CA GLY A 143 20.46 -0.66 -1.43
C GLY A 143 19.75 0.01 -0.24
N PRO A 144 20.51 0.66 0.65
CA PRO A 144 19.95 1.31 1.83
C PRO A 144 19.11 2.53 1.45
N GLY A 145 17.87 2.57 1.88
CA GLY A 145 16.96 3.69 1.67
C GLY A 145 16.23 3.67 0.31
N GLY A 146 16.33 2.60 -0.48
CA GLY A 146 15.64 2.49 -1.78
C GLY A 146 14.23 1.91 -1.64
N ASP A 147 13.28 2.45 -2.37
CA ASP A 147 11.93 1.89 -2.47
C ASP A 147 11.94 0.63 -3.33
N ALA A 148 11.02 -0.28 -3.05
CA ALA A 148 10.93 -1.53 -3.77
C ALA A 148 9.47 -1.97 -3.99
N LEU A 149 9.28 -2.81 -5.01
CA LEU A 149 8.01 -3.41 -5.31
C LEU A 149 8.21 -4.88 -5.64
N ALA A 150 7.41 -5.74 -5.03
CA ALA A 150 7.24 -7.12 -5.46
C ALA A 150 5.83 -7.30 -6.00
N ILE A 151 5.71 -7.98 -7.13
CA ILE A 151 4.43 -8.28 -7.75
C ILE A 151 4.37 -9.74 -8.14
N GLN A 152 3.21 -10.34 -7.92
CA GLN A 152 2.87 -11.68 -8.39
C GLN A 152 1.51 -11.65 -9.07
N VAL A 153 1.45 -12.23 -10.26
CA VAL A 153 0.24 -12.36 -11.05
C VAL A 153 -0.16 -13.83 -11.13
N THR A 154 -1.43 -14.14 -10.98
CA THR A 154 -1.98 -15.49 -11.09
C THR A 154 -3.22 -15.51 -11.97
N GLY A 155 -3.27 -16.49 -12.88
CA GLY A 155 -4.37 -16.61 -13.83
C GLY A 155 -4.36 -15.54 -14.93
N GLY A 156 -5.29 -15.64 -15.86
CA GLY A 156 -5.38 -14.74 -17.00
C GLY A 156 -4.21 -14.89 -17.99
N VAL A 157 -4.05 -13.91 -18.87
CA VAL A 157 -3.04 -13.94 -19.94
C VAL A 157 -1.61 -13.85 -19.45
N TYR A 158 -1.40 -13.25 -18.26
CA TYR A 158 -0.09 -13.08 -17.64
C TYR A 158 0.14 -14.03 -16.46
N GLY A 159 -0.63 -15.11 -16.38
CA GLY A 159 -0.55 -16.08 -15.28
C GLY A 159 0.87 -16.59 -15.05
N SER A 160 1.34 -16.55 -13.79
CA SER A 160 2.70 -16.84 -13.33
C SER A 160 3.76 -15.75 -13.56
N TYR A 161 3.40 -14.55 -14.01
CA TYR A 161 4.34 -13.41 -14.00
C TYR A 161 4.64 -12.98 -12.56
N ALA A 162 5.91 -12.82 -12.22
CA ALA A 162 6.34 -12.33 -10.92
C ALA A 162 7.65 -11.53 -11.05
N GLU A 163 7.70 -10.40 -10.36
CA GLU A 163 8.89 -9.54 -10.35
C GLU A 163 9.18 -8.96 -8.96
N ASN A 164 10.48 -8.80 -8.69
CA ASN A 164 11.00 -8.01 -7.59
C ASN A 164 11.84 -6.89 -8.18
N VAL A 165 11.46 -5.66 -7.94
CA VAL A 165 12.03 -4.50 -8.61
C VAL A 165 12.39 -3.40 -7.64
N CYS A 166 13.47 -2.69 -7.92
CA CYS A 166 13.93 -1.54 -7.18
C CYS A 166 13.53 -0.26 -7.90
N LEU A 167 13.09 0.75 -7.15
CA LEU A 167 12.79 2.05 -7.70
C LEU A 167 14.07 2.78 -8.09
N GLU A 168 14.20 3.10 -9.35
CA GLU A 168 15.34 3.86 -9.88
C GLU A 168 15.03 5.37 -9.91
N HIS A 169 13.80 5.71 -10.32
CA HIS A 169 13.31 7.08 -10.39
C HIS A 169 11.86 7.15 -9.97
N GLY A 170 11.53 8.09 -9.10
CA GLY A 170 10.19 8.29 -8.58
C GLY A 170 10.18 8.30 -7.06
N ASN A 171 9.03 7.98 -6.48
CA ASN A 171 8.86 7.85 -5.04
C ASN A 171 7.68 6.94 -4.72
N PHE A 172 7.83 6.11 -3.70
CA PHE A 172 6.73 5.42 -3.05
C PHE A 172 6.54 6.02 -1.67
N THR A 173 5.30 6.06 -1.23
CA THR A 173 4.95 6.54 0.10
C THR A 173 3.89 5.63 0.68
N VAL A 174 4.19 5.05 1.83
CA VAL A 174 3.26 4.29 2.66
C VAL A 174 3.22 4.97 4.03
N PHE A 175 2.14 5.71 4.31
CA PHE A 175 2.05 6.54 5.51
C PHE A 175 0.65 6.54 6.12
N THR A 176 0.57 6.89 7.39
CA THR A 176 -0.63 7.34 8.09
C THR A 176 -0.79 8.85 7.96
N GLU A 177 -2.02 9.29 7.85
CA GLU A 177 -2.40 10.69 8.10
C GLU A 177 -2.85 10.92 9.53
#